data_f3a7f7b1ebd89c9890f77a34b40be7e4
#
_entry.id   f3a7f7b1ebd89c9890f77a34b40be7e4
#
_cell.length_a   1.000
_cell.length_b   1.000
_cell.length_c   1.000
_cell.angle_alpha   90.00
_cell.angle_beta   90.00
_cell.angle_gamma   90.00
#
_symmetry.space_group_name_H-M   'P 1'
#
loop_
_entity.id
_entity.type
_entity.pdbx_description
1 polymer ?
#
loop_
_entity_poly.entity_id
_entity_poly.type
_entity_poly.pdbx_seq_one_letter_code
_entity_poly.pdbx_strand_id
1 'polypeptide(L)'
;LHDGAPLTLDLWPRMPAIARWLPLVLAGQLLLLLFCAWLAVRQVVRPFLRFTQAVDALKPEGSTQMMAESGPAEVQQAARAFNAMQTRIQDHLKARAQILAAISHDLQTPITRMKLRVEMAEQPELRDKLLSDLDNMSQLVREGIAYARASDVREEKRQNVSLNAFLDSIACDYQDVGKAVTFVPCSGEDTFAVRPQALHRIMTNLIDNALKFGSQAEIQLCAPHEESVTIHVLDNGPGIPEEELQAVLEPFYRVESSRNRHTGGTGLGLAIATQLVGQMSGALRLSNRPEGGLDACVTLRQTDL
;
A
#
# COMPACT_ATOMS: atom_id res chain seq x y z
N LEU A 1 -72.64 -23.92 66.27
CA LEU A 1 -71.68 -23.61 67.31
C LEU A 1 -72.27 -22.49 68.19
N HIS A 2 -72.85 -22.87 69.35
CA HIS A 2 -73.56 -21.96 70.21
C HIS A 2 -72.69 -21.27 71.28
N ASP A 3 -71.38 -21.42 71.21
CA ASP A 3 -70.43 -20.96 72.22
C ASP A 3 -69.56 -19.77 71.88
N GLY A 4 -69.82 -19.06 70.81
CA GLY A 4 -69.11 -17.82 70.50
C GLY A 4 -67.57 -17.92 70.37
N ALA A 5 -67.04 -19.08 70.26
CA ALA A 5 -65.58 -19.28 70.06
C ALA A 5 -65.17 -18.92 68.65
N PRO A 6 -64.14 -18.06 68.43
CA PRO A 6 -63.71 -17.68 67.12
C PRO A 6 -63.06 -18.91 66.40
N LEU A 7 -63.62 -19.24 65.25
CA LEU A 7 -63.08 -20.28 64.40
C LEU A 7 -61.92 -19.67 63.63
N THR A 8 -60.66 -19.94 64.05
CA THR A 8 -59.50 -19.59 63.31
C THR A 8 -59.17 -20.70 62.26
N LEU A 9 -59.40 -20.39 61.00
CA LEU A 9 -59.01 -21.22 59.87
C LEU A 9 -57.59 -20.87 59.50
N ASP A 10 -56.61 -21.66 59.97
CA ASP A 10 -55.22 -21.58 59.49
C ASP A 10 -55.10 -22.23 58.08
N LEU A 11 -55.21 -21.41 57.07
CA LEU A 11 -54.93 -21.80 55.69
C LEU A 11 -53.42 -21.79 55.45
N TRP A 12 -52.78 -22.92 55.69
CA TRP A 12 -51.39 -23.12 55.25
C TRP A 12 -51.42 -23.47 53.74
N PRO A 13 -50.87 -22.59 52.84
CA PRO A 13 -50.73 -22.97 51.43
C PRO A 13 -49.78 -24.14 51.38
N ARG A 14 -50.26 -25.33 51.12
CA ARG A 14 -49.37 -26.47 50.72
C ARG A 14 -48.79 -26.13 49.39
N MET A 15 -47.58 -25.56 49.39
CA MET A 15 -46.83 -25.48 48.19
C MET A 15 -46.61 -26.92 47.68
N PRO A 16 -46.94 -27.22 46.38
CA PRO A 16 -46.68 -28.52 45.83
C PRO A 16 -45.16 -28.73 45.89
N ALA A 17 -44.72 -29.87 46.41
CA ALA A 17 -43.31 -30.22 46.46
C ALA A 17 -42.75 -30.12 45.02
N ILE A 18 -41.90 -29.15 44.78
CA ILE A 18 -41.23 -29.01 43.48
C ILE A 18 -40.58 -30.36 43.18
N ALA A 19 -41.02 -30.98 42.08
CA ALA A 19 -40.54 -32.30 41.71
C ALA A 19 -38.98 -32.27 41.63
N ARG A 20 -38.30 -33.17 42.30
CA ARG A 20 -36.82 -33.19 42.44
C ARG A 20 -36.08 -33.21 41.09
N TRP A 21 -36.76 -33.60 40.03
CA TRP A 21 -36.22 -33.58 38.65
C TRP A 21 -36.30 -32.23 37.96
N LEU A 22 -37.14 -31.27 38.42
CA LEU A 22 -37.34 -29.97 37.79
C LEU A 22 -36.04 -29.15 37.67
N PRO A 23 -35.20 -29.01 38.74
CA PRO A 23 -33.93 -28.28 38.60
C PRO A 23 -32.94 -28.94 37.63
N LEU A 24 -32.96 -30.28 37.50
CA LEU A 24 -32.15 -31.00 36.54
C LEU A 24 -32.59 -30.73 35.12
N VAL A 25 -33.87 -30.68 34.84
CA VAL A 25 -34.41 -30.35 33.52
C VAL A 25 -34.10 -28.90 33.17
N LEU A 26 -34.26 -27.96 34.11
CA LEU A 26 -33.92 -26.54 33.89
C LEU A 26 -32.42 -26.35 33.64
N ALA A 27 -31.56 -27.05 34.37
CA ALA A 27 -30.12 -27.04 34.14
C ALA A 27 -29.75 -27.61 32.75
N GLY A 28 -30.37 -28.72 32.35
CA GLY A 28 -30.19 -29.32 31.02
C GLY A 28 -30.66 -28.37 29.91
N GLN A 29 -31.81 -27.70 30.08
CA GLN A 29 -32.29 -26.72 29.11
C GLN A 29 -31.37 -25.50 29.01
N LEU A 30 -30.85 -25.00 30.15
CA LEU A 30 -29.88 -23.90 30.17
C LEU A 30 -28.58 -24.29 29.43
N LEU A 31 -28.05 -25.48 29.71
CA LEU A 31 -26.85 -25.98 29.01
C LEU A 31 -27.08 -26.12 27.51
N LEU A 32 -28.24 -26.62 27.10
CA LEU A 32 -28.59 -26.72 25.68
C LEU A 32 -28.67 -25.35 25.03
N LEU A 33 -29.28 -24.36 25.67
CA LEU A 33 -29.36 -22.96 25.17
C LEU A 33 -27.94 -22.35 25.05
N LEU A 34 -27.09 -22.54 26.04
CA LEU A 34 -25.70 -22.05 26.00
C LEU A 34 -24.91 -22.72 24.87
N PHE A 35 -25.10 -24.02 24.66
CA PHE A 35 -24.48 -24.76 23.59
C PHE A 35 -24.97 -24.27 22.23
N CYS A 36 -26.28 -24.08 22.03
CA CYS A 36 -26.81 -23.54 20.79
C CYS A 36 -26.32 -22.10 20.53
N ALA A 37 -26.27 -21.26 21.56
CA ALA A 37 -25.73 -19.89 21.46
C ALA A 37 -24.25 -19.90 21.06
N TRP A 38 -23.44 -20.77 21.71
CA TRP A 38 -22.02 -20.95 21.35
C TRP A 38 -21.84 -21.41 19.90
N LEU A 39 -22.67 -22.36 19.46
CA LEU A 39 -22.64 -22.87 18.08
C LEU A 39 -23.02 -21.79 17.08
N ALA A 40 -24.05 -20.98 17.36
CA ALA A 40 -24.47 -19.86 16.53
C ALA A 40 -23.37 -18.79 16.41
N VAL A 41 -22.72 -18.42 17.52
CA VAL A 41 -21.58 -17.48 17.49
C VAL A 41 -20.43 -18.04 16.65
N ARG A 42 -20.11 -19.32 16.81
CA ARG A 42 -19.00 -19.93 16.10
C ARG A 42 -19.26 -20.10 14.59
N GLN A 43 -20.49 -20.48 14.20
CA GLN A 43 -20.83 -20.78 12.81
C GLN A 43 -21.31 -19.57 11.99
N VAL A 44 -21.94 -18.59 12.65
CA VAL A 44 -22.54 -17.43 11.94
C VAL A 44 -21.79 -16.14 12.24
N VAL A 45 -21.61 -15.79 13.50
CA VAL A 45 -21.06 -14.47 13.87
C VAL A 45 -19.59 -14.34 13.51
N ARG A 46 -18.76 -15.35 13.81
CA ARG A 46 -17.31 -15.28 13.50
C ARG A 46 -17.00 -15.18 12.01
N PRO A 47 -17.61 -15.98 11.11
CA PRO A 47 -17.40 -15.81 9.67
C PRO A 47 -17.88 -14.45 9.17
N PHE A 48 -18.99 -13.93 9.70
CA PHE A 48 -19.50 -12.62 9.31
C PHE A 48 -18.58 -11.47 9.73
N LEU A 49 -18.01 -11.52 10.95
CA LEU A 49 -17.01 -10.54 11.38
C LEU A 49 -15.73 -10.58 10.52
N ARG A 50 -15.29 -11.77 10.10
CA ARG A 50 -14.17 -11.90 9.17
C ARG A 50 -14.51 -11.31 7.79
N PHE A 51 -15.76 -11.46 7.35
CA PHE A 51 -16.24 -10.85 6.11
C PHE A 51 -16.17 -9.31 6.17
N THR A 52 -16.70 -8.70 7.24
CA THR A 52 -16.65 -7.24 7.39
C THR A 52 -15.20 -6.74 7.49
N GLN A 53 -14.35 -7.42 8.24
CA GLN A 53 -12.91 -7.08 8.32
C GLN A 53 -12.20 -7.19 6.98
N ALA A 54 -12.52 -8.21 6.17
CA ALA A 54 -11.95 -8.36 4.82
C ALA A 54 -12.45 -7.28 3.86
N VAL A 55 -13.71 -6.84 4.00
CA VAL A 55 -14.25 -5.71 3.23
C VAL A 55 -13.59 -4.39 3.64
N ASP A 56 -13.45 -4.14 4.94
CA ASP A 56 -12.80 -2.92 5.45
C ASP A 56 -11.28 -2.88 5.13
N ALA A 57 -10.65 -4.05 5.03
CA ALA A 57 -9.25 -4.19 4.61
C ALA A 57 -9.05 -4.04 3.09
N LEU A 58 -10.13 -3.89 2.31
CA LEU A 58 -10.10 -3.61 0.88
C LEU A 58 -9.51 -2.21 0.64
N LYS A 59 -8.18 -2.15 0.55
CA LYS A 59 -7.51 -1.01 -0.06
C LYS A 59 -7.43 -1.27 -1.56
N PRO A 60 -7.71 -0.28 -2.43
CA PRO A 60 -7.56 -0.43 -3.88
C PRO A 60 -6.17 -0.93 -4.28
N GLU A 61 -5.19 -0.71 -3.41
CA GLU A 61 -3.77 -0.98 -3.59
C GLU A 61 -3.25 -2.16 -2.74
N GLY A 62 -4.09 -2.78 -1.87
CA GLY A 62 -3.68 -3.81 -0.92
C GLY A 62 -3.66 -5.25 -1.48
N SER A 63 -2.93 -6.14 -0.82
CA SER A 63 -2.91 -7.58 -1.11
C SER A 63 -4.31 -8.16 -0.88
N THR A 64 -4.88 -8.72 -1.93
CA THR A 64 -6.22 -9.30 -1.91
C THR A 64 -6.11 -10.77 -1.53
N GLN A 65 -6.18 -11.07 -0.25
CA GLN A 65 -6.30 -12.44 0.20
C GLN A 65 -7.73 -12.92 -0.15
N MET A 66 -7.85 -13.97 -0.97
CA MET A 66 -9.15 -14.55 -1.26
C MET A 66 -9.81 -15.01 0.04
N MET A 67 -11.10 -14.69 0.17
CA MET A 67 -11.86 -15.10 1.32
C MET A 67 -12.09 -16.59 1.31
N ALA A 68 -11.85 -17.25 2.46
CA ALA A 68 -12.13 -18.67 2.60
C ALA A 68 -13.65 -18.94 2.47
N GLU A 69 -14.02 -19.83 1.57
CA GLU A 69 -15.41 -20.26 1.33
C GLU A 69 -15.84 -21.27 2.41
N SER A 70 -15.96 -20.81 3.66
CA SER A 70 -16.30 -21.67 4.80
C SER A 70 -17.47 -21.09 5.61
N GLY A 71 -18.29 -21.96 6.23
CA GLY A 71 -19.45 -21.57 7.03
C GLY A 71 -20.78 -21.98 6.40
N PRO A 72 -21.92 -21.37 6.84
CA PRO A 72 -23.25 -21.58 6.26
C PRO A 72 -23.30 -21.24 4.77
N ALA A 73 -24.26 -21.83 4.06
CA ALA A 73 -24.38 -21.68 2.58
C ALA A 73 -24.46 -20.23 2.13
N GLU A 74 -25.13 -19.37 2.89
CA GLU A 74 -25.29 -17.94 2.63
C GLU A 74 -23.95 -17.19 2.74
N VAL A 75 -23.13 -17.56 3.73
CA VAL A 75 -21.78 -16.99 3.92
C VAL A 75 -20.84 -17.44 2.81
N GLN A 76 -20.89 -18.72 2.41
CA GLN A 76 -20.13 -19.23 1.27
C GLN A 76 -20.52 -18.53 -0.04
N GLN A 77 -21.82 -18.30 -0.24
CA GLN A 77 -22.30 -17.59 -1.43
C GLN A 77 -21.81 -16.14 -1.45
N ALA A 78 -21.84 -15.45 -0.31
CA ALA A 78 -21.32 -14.10 -0.17
C ALA A 78 -19.79 -14.05 -0.41
N ALA A 79 -19.02 -15.00 0.14
CA ALA A 79 -17.58 -15.11 -0.08
C ALA A 79 -17.24 -15.34 -1.56
N ARG A 80 -17.99 -16.23 -2.26
CA ARG A 80 -17.82 -16.45 -3.71
C ARG A 80 -18.12 -15.19 -4.52
N ALA A 81 -19.22 -14.50 -4.22
CA ALA A 81 -19.58 -13.27 -4.92
C ALA A 81 -18.52 -12.18 -4.72
N PHE A 82 -17.98 -12.07 -3.50
CA PHE A 82 -16.92 -11.15 -3.15
C PHE A 82 -15.61 -11.49 -3.89
N ASN A 83 -15.16 -12.74 -3.86
CA ASN A 83 -13.97 -13.19 -4.58
C ASN A 83 -14.10 -12.94 -6.09
N ALA A 84 -15.28 -13.21 -6.67
CA ALA A 84 -15.56 -12.94 -8.09
C ALA A 84 -15.52 -11.44 -8.41
N MET A 85 -16.02 -10.59 -7.52
CA MET A 85 -15.93 -9.14 -7.67
C MET A 85 -14.47 -8.67 -7.62
N GLN A 86 -13.68 -9.17 -6.67
CA GLN A 86 -12.26 -8.87 -6.57
C GLN A 86 -11.49 -9.26 -7.84
N THR A 87 -11.73 -10.46 -8.36
CA THR A 87 -11.11 -10.92 -9.61
C THR A 87 -11.46 -9.98 -10.77
N ARG A 88 -12.73 -9.60 -10.90
CA ARG A 88 -13.16 -8.65 -11.96
C ARG A 88 -12.47 -7.30 -11.83
N ILE A 89 -12.34 -6.76 -10.60
CA ILE A 89 -11.63 -5.49 -10.38
C ILE A 89 -10.16 -5.62 -10.79
N GLN A 90 -9.51 -6.72 -10.44
CA GLN A 90 -8.11 -6.97 -10.84
C GLN A 90 -7.97 -7.09 -12.37
N ASP A 91 -8.87 -7.82 -13.02
CA ASP A 91 -8.86 -7.96 -14.48
C ASP A 91 -9.08 -6.61 -15.18
N HIS A 92 -9.97 -5.76 -14.65
CA HIS A 92 -10.17 -4.42 -15.16
C HIS A 92 -8.92 -3.53 -14.99
N LEU A 93 -8.24 -3.61 -13.84
CA LEU A 93 -7.00 -2.87 -13.62
C LEU A 93 -5.88 -3.35 -14.55
N LYS A 94 -5.73 -4.66 -14.73
CA LYS A 94 -4.77 -5.26 -15.69
C LYS A 94 -5.07 -4.83 -17.13
N ALA A 95 -6.31 -4.92 -17.55
CA ALA A 95 -6.72 -4.49 -18.89
C ALA A 95 -6.43 -3.00 -19.11
N ARG A 96 -6.69 -2.15 -18.11
CA ARG A 96 -6.37 -0.72 -18.17
C ARG A 96 -4.86 -0.47 -18.29
N ALA A 97 -4.04 -1.19 -17.54
CA ALA A 97 -2.58 -1.10 -17.63
C ALA A 97 -2.06 -1.55 -19.01
N GLN A 98 -2.64 -2.63 -19.59
CA GLN A 98 -2.29 -3.11 -20.93
C GLN A 98 -2.66 -2.08 -22.02
N ILE A 99 -3.85 -1.48 -21.94
CA ILE A 99 -4.28 -0.42 -22.89
C ILE A 99 -3.33 0.76 -22.82
N LEU A 100 -3.00 1.23 -21.62
CA LEU A 100 -2.05 2.34 -21.44
C LEU A 100 -0.66 1.99 -21.97
N ALA A 101 -0.21 0.75 -21.82
CA ALA A 101 1.05 0.28 -22.38
C ALA A 101 1.05 0.28 -23.92
N ALA A 102 -0.05 -0.15 -24.56
CA ALA A 102 -0.20 -0.14 -26.02
C ALA A 102 -0.24 1.30 -26.56
N ILE A 103 -1.06 2.19 -25.95
CA ILE A 103 -1.13 3.61 -26.32
C ILE A 103 0.26 4.26 -26.25
N SER A 104 1.03 3.92 -25.24
CA SER A 104 2.37 4.48 -25.07
C SER A 104 3.36 4.05 -26.15
N HIS A 105 3.37 2.78 -26.48
CA HIS A 105 4.17 2.29 -27.62
C HIS A 105 3.80 3.04 -28.89
N ASP A 106 2.50 3.24 -29.13
CA ASP A 106 1.99 3.92 -30.30
C ASP A 106 2.29 5.43 -30.29
N LEU A 107 2.45 6.05 -29.12
CA LEU A 107 2.87 7.44 -28.95
C LEU A 107 4.41 7.61 -29.09
N GLN A 108 5.21 6.66 -28.65
CA GLN A 108 6.66 6.73 -28.78
C GLN A 108 7.12 6.78 -30.25
N THR A 109 6.44 6.06 -31.13
CA THR A 109 6.76 6.02 -32.57
C THR A 109 6.67 7.40 -33.25
N PRO A 110 5.55 8.15 -33.17
CA PRO A 110 5.45 9.47 -33.76
C PRO A 110 6.38 10.49 -33.06
N ILE A 111 6.60 10.39 -31.75
CA ILE A 111 7.54 11.26 -31.04
C ILE A 111 8.95 11.07 -31.56
N THR A 112 9.40 9.82 -31.69
CA THR A 112 10.74 9.50 -32.26
C THR A 112 10.87 10.02 -33.70
N ARG A 113 9.81 9.88 -34.50
CA ARG A 113 9.80 10.40 -35.88
C ARG A 113 9.87 11.93 -35.91
N MET A 114 9.17 12.61 -34.97
CA MET A 114 9.26 14.07 -34.85
C MET A 114 10.66 14.50 -34.42
N LYS A 115 11.31 13.81 -33.47
CA LYS A 115 12.70 14.07 -33.09
C LYS A 115 13.65 14.02 -34.30
N LEU A 116 13.61 12.95 -35.08
CA LEU A 116 14.45 12.81 -36.27
C LEU A 116 14.21 13.94 -37.27
N ARG A 117 12.96 14.42 -37.44
CA ARG A 117 12.66 15.55 -38.32
C ARG A 117 13.17 16.87 -37.79
N VAL A 118 13.08 17.08 -36.47
CA VAL A 118 13.56 18.29 -35.78
C VAL A 118 15.07 18.37 -35.80
N GLU A 119 15.79 17.22 -35.69
CA GLU A 119 17.27 17.16 -35.83
C GLU A 119 17.76 17.65 -37.18
N MET A 120 16.93 17.53 -38.23
CA MET A 120 17.24 18.02 -39.60
C MET A 120 16.87 19.50 -39.79
N ALA A 121 16.35 20.20 -38.80
CA ALA A 121 15.96 21.61 -38.90
C ALA A 121 17.20 22.51 -38.87
N GLU A 122 17.22 23.52 -39.78
CA GLU A 122 18.35 24.42 -39.95
C GLU A 122 18.49 25.48 -38.85
N GLN A 123 17.43 25.72 -38.04
CA GLN A 123 17.40 26.74 -36.97
C GLN A 123 17.80 26.13 -35.61
N PRO A 124 19.02 26.33 -35.09
CA PRO A 124 19.53 25.65 -33.91
C PRO A 124 18.68 25.90 -32.65
N GLU A 125 18.30 27.16 -32.39
CA GLU A 125 17.55 27.50 -31.17
C GLU A 125 16.12 26.93 -31.16
N LEU A 126 15.46 26.86 -32.32
CA LEU A 126 14.14 26.26 -32.46
C LEU A 126 14.23 24.76 -32.33
N ARG A 127 15.27 24.15 -32.95
CA ARG A 127 15.57 22.73 -32.87
C ARG A 127 15.75 22.28 -31.43
N ASP A 128 16.58 22.99 -30.64
CA ASP A 128 16.89 22.61 -29.27
C ASP A 128 15.65 22.70 -28.36
N LYS A 129 14.81 23.72 -28.55
CA LYS A 129 13.51 23.83 -27.85
C LYS A 129 12.56 22.69 -28.19
N LEU A 130 12.42 22.37 -29.49
CA LEU A 130 11.53 21.29 -29.91
C LEU A 130 12.02 19.92 -29.46
N LEU A 131 13.34 19.67 -29.47
CA LEU A 131 13.91 18.43 -28.93
C LEU A 131 13.63 18.30 -27.42
N SER A 132 13.80 19.39 -26.66
CA SER A 132 13.47 19.41 -25.23
C SER A 132 11.97 19.12 -24.98
N ASP A 133 11.08 19.70 -25.77
CA ASP A 133 9.62 19.46 -25.64
C ASP A 133 9.28 17.98 -25.98
N LEU A 134 9.90 17.40 -27.01
CA LEU A 134 9.71 16.00 -27.40
C LEU A 134 10.28 15.04 -26.35
N ASP A 135 11.39 15.40 -25.71
CA ASP A 135 11.95 14.62 -24.59
C ASP A 135 11.03 14.62 -23.39
N ASN A 136 10.49 15.78 -23.04
CA ASN A 136 9.49 15.92 -21.97
C ASN A 136 8.23 15.10 -22.27
N MET A 137 7.71 15.13 -23.50
CA MET A 137 6.56 14.30 -23.91
C MET A 137 6.88 12.81 -23.78
N SER A 138 8.07 12.37 -24.24
CA SER A 138 8.50 10.98 -24.14
C SER A 138 8.60 10.52 -22.69
N GLN A 139 9.08 11.40 -21.80
CA GLN A 139 9.17 11.13 -20.36
C GLN A 139 7.78 11.02 -19.73
N LEU A 140 6.85 11.96 -20.01
CA LEU A 140 5.47 11.92 -19.53
C LEU A 140 4.78 10.59 -19.89
N VAL A 141 4.94 10.17 -21.14
CA VAL A 141 4.38 8.90 -21.62
C VAL A 141 4.97 7.71 -20.86
N ARG A 142 6.31 7.63 -20.74
CA ARG A 142 6.97 6.54 -19.99
C ARG A 142 6.56 6.48 -18.53
N GLU A 143 6.55 7.63 -17.84
CA GLU A 143 6.19 7.68 -16.42
C GLU A 143 4.71 7.39 -16.18
N GLY A 144 3.81 7.86 -17.07
CA GLY A 144 2.38 7.54 -16.98
C GLY A 144 2.11 6.04 -17.07
N ILE A 145 2.83 5.33 -17.99
CA ILE A 145 2.73 3.85 -18.06
C ILE A 145 3.31 3.22 -16.81
N ALA A 146 4.45 3.73 -16.41
CA ALA A 146 5.14 3.24 -15.23
C ALA A 146 4.22 3.31 -14.00
N TYR A 147 3.47 4.40 -13.84
CA TYR A 147 2.44 4.54 -12.81
C TYR A 147 1.31 3.52 -12.97
N ALA A 148 0.77 3.38 -14.18
CA ALA A 148 -0.31 2.42 -14.45
C ALA A 148 0.12 0.95 -14.22
N ARG A 149 1.37 0.60 -14.56
CA ARG A 149 1.95 -0.74 -14.34
C ARG A 149 2.43 -0.96 -12.91
N ALA A 150 2.58 0.07 -12.09
CA ALA A 150 2.97 -0.10 -10.70
C ALA A 150 1.96 -0.95 -9.91
N SER A 151 0.71 -1.06 -10.39
CA SER A 151 -0.30 -1.98 -9.85
C SER A 151 0.03 -3.47 -10.07
N ASP A 152 0.87 -3.82 -11.05
CA ASP A 152 1.17 -5.22 -11.45
C ASP A 152 2.39 -5.84 -10.73
N VAL A 153 3.10 -5.09 -9.89
CA VAL A 153 4.30 -5.58 -9.16
C VAL A 153 3.98 -6.74 -8.19
N ARG A 154 2.72 -7.08 -8.02
CA ARG A 154 2.27 -8.24 -7.20
C ARG A 154 2.79 -9.60 -7.69
N GLU A 155 3.14 -9.73 -8.95
CA GLU A 155 3.68 -10.97 -9.53
C GLU A 155 5.16 -11.19 -9.17
N GLU A 156 5.87 -10.15 -8.72
CA GLU A 156 7.26 -10.29 -8.29
C GLU A 156 7.35 -10.99 -6.92
N LYS A 157 8.07 -12.10 -6.89
CA LYS A 157 8.29 -12.86 -5.65
C LYS A 157 9.23 -12.11 -4.70
N ARG A 158 8.94 -12.15 -3.42
CA ARG A 158 9.89 -11.68 -2.40
C ARG A 158 11.15 -12.54 -2.43
N GLN A 159 12.30 -11.90 -2.26
CA GLN A 159 13.61 -12.52 -2.18
C GLN A 159 14.37 -11.95 -0.99
N ASN A 160 15.13 -12.79 -0.32
CA ASN A 160 16.04 -12.34 0.72
C ASN A 160 17.24 -11.67 0.08
N VAL A 161 17.42 -10.39 0.33
CA VAL A 161 18.45 -9.55 -0.26
C VAL A 161 19.25 -8.86 0.84
N SER A 162 20.56 -8.82 0.72
CA SER A 162 21.41 -7.93 1.52
C SER A 162 21.13 -6.49 1.08
N LEU A 163 20.50 -5.72 1.95
CA LEU A 163 20.12 -4.34 1.65
C LEU A 163 21.34 -3.44 1.51
N ASN A 164 22.42 -3.67 2.28
CA ASN A 164 23.67 -2.93 2.11
C ASN A 164 24.22 -3.10 0.68
N ALA A 165 24.39 -4.36 0.22
CA ALA A 165 24.91 -4.62 -1.11
C ALA A 165 23.99 -4.11 -2.22
N PHE A 166 22.67 -4.20 -2.02
CA PHE A 166 21.67 -3.75 -2.99
C PHE A 166 21.66 -2.22 -3.14
N LEU A 167 21.65 -1.48 -2.02
CA LEU A 167 21.62 -0.02 -2.04
C LEU A 167 22.97 0.57 -2.48
N ASP A 168 24.07 -0.06 -2.10
CA ASP A 168 25.42 0.31 -2.56
C ASP A 168 25.54 0.17 -4.08
N SER A 169 25.05 -0.94 -4.65
CA SER A 169 25.01 -1.12 -6.10
C SER A 169 24.25 0.00 -6.81
N ILE A 170 23.09 0.41 -6.29
CA ILE A 170 22.34 1.53 -6.87
C ILE A 170 23.15 2.84 -6.76
N ALA A 171 23.78 3.11 -5.63
CA ALA A 171 24.60 4.31 -5.45
C ALA A 171 25.79 4.32 -6.44
N CYS A 172 26.46 3.19 -6.61
CA CYS A 172 27.55 3.04 -7.59
C CYS A 172 27.11 3.31 -9.03
N ASP A 173 25.94 2.81 -9.44
CA ASP A 173 25.39 3.06 -10.79
C ASP A 173 25.23 4.57 -11.07
N TYR A 174 24.81 5.36 -10.07
CA TYR A 174 24.73 6.81 -10.19
C TYR A 174 26.12 7.49 -10.18
N GLN A 175 27.03 7.01 -9.36
CA GLN A 175 28.42 7.54 -9.28
C GLN A 175 29.16 7.31 -10.60
N ASP A 176 28.99 6.18 -11.25
CA ASP A 176 29.61 5.83 -12.52
C ASP A 176 29.23 6.80 -13.66
N VAL A 177 28.04 7.40 -13.58
CA VAL A 177 27.61 8.45 -14.51
C VAL A 177 27.87 9.87 -13.98
N GLY A 178 28.70 10.02 -12.95
CA GLY A 178 29.13 11.31 -12.39
C GLY A 178 28.10 12.04 -11.56
N LYS A 179 27.10 11.35 -11.00
CA LYS A 179 26.10 11.93 -10.10
C LYS A 179 26.58 11.86 -8.64
N ALA A 180 26.29 12.90 -7.87
CA ALA A 180 26.65 12.98 -6.46
C ALA A 180 25.66 12.19 -5.58
N VAL A 181 25.81 10.87 -5.56
CA VAL A 181 25.04 9.96 -4.72
C VAL A 181 25.99 9.27 -3.75
N THR A 182 25.66 9.24 -2.46
CA THR A 182 26.43 8.56 -1.42
C THR A 182 25.56 7.54 -0.71
N PHE A 183 26.17 6.46 -0.20
CA PHE A 183 25.49 5.46 0.59
C PHE A 183 26.15 5.30 1.96
N VAL A 184 25.33 5.29 3.01
CA VAL A 184 25.71 5.04 4.39
C VAL A 184 25.10 3.72 4.82
N PRO A 185 25.94 2.67 4.96
CA PRO A 185 25.46 1.34 5.32
C PRO A 185 25.06 1.26 6.79
N CYS A 186 24.14 0.35 7.12
CA CYS A 186 23.91 -0.04 8.50
C CYS A 186 24.92 -1.08 8.97
N SER A 187 25.11 -1.15 10.31
CA SER A 187 25.88 -2.20 10.95
C SER A 187 24.97 -3.34 11.39
N GLY A 188 25.38 -4.60 11.19
CA GLY A 188 24.66 -5.79 11.64
C GLY A 188 24.00 -6.57 10.50
N GLU A 189 22.96 -7.33 10.85
CA GLU A 189 22.22 -8.13 9.88
C GLU A 189 21.39 -7.20 8.97
N ASP A 190 21.57 -7.35 7.68
CA ASP A 190 20.96 -6.48 6.65
C ASP A 190 20.13 -7.26 5.62
N THR A 191 19.93 -8.57 5.86
CA THR A 191 19.13 -9.42 4.99
C THR A 191 17.66 -9.24 5.26
N PHE A 192 16.92 -8.80 4.23
CA PHE A 192 15.50 -8.53 4.33
C PHE A 192 14.72 -9.07 3.13
N ALA A 193 13.50 -9.58 3.37
CA ALA A 193 12.65 -10.14 2.32
C ALA A 193 11.92 -9.02 1.57
N VAL A 194 12.44 -8.64 0.40
CA VAL A 194 11.90 -7.57 -0.46
C VAL A 194 11.54 -8.09 -1.85
N ARG A 195 10.89 -7.24 -2.64
CA ARG A 195 10.75 -7.37 -4.08
C ARG A 195 11.83 -6.50 -4.74
N PRO A 196 12.90 -7.09 -5.31
CA PRO A 196 14.08 -6.32 -5.73
C PRO A 196 13.78 -5.28 -6.82
N GLN A 197 12.96 -5.61 -7.81
CA GLN A 197 12.61 -4.66 -8.88
C GLN A 197 11.74 -3.51 -8.35
N ALA A 198 10.79 -3.81 -7.45
CA ALA A 198 9.99 -2.77 -6.82
C ALA A 198 10.86 -1.84 -5.95
N LEU A 199 11.76 -2.41 -5.14
CA LEU A 199 12.68 -1.62 -4.31
C LEU A 199 13.61 -0.77 -5.17
N HIS A 200 14.23 -1.35 -6.22
CA HIS A 200 15.06 -0.60 -7.15
C HIS A 200 14.31 0.60 -7.73
N ARG A 201 13.06 0.40 -8.14
CA ARG A 201 12.24 1.47 -8.71
C ARG A 201 11.83 2.53 -7.70
N ILE A 202 11.57 2.15 -6.43
CA ILE A 202 11.34 3.10 -5.34
C ILE A 202 12.58 3.98 -5.18
N MET A 203 13.75 3.35 -5.03
CA MET A 203 15.00 4.06 -4.79
C MET A 203 15.37 4.99 -5.94
N THR A 204 15.27 4.55 -7.19
CA THR A 204 15.57 5.40 -8.36
C THR A 204 14.63 6.60 -8.44
N ASN A 205 13.32 6.44 -8.17
CA ASN A 205 12.40 7.58 -8.14
C ASN A 205 12.75 8.61 -7.06
N LEU A 206 13.16 8.15 -5.87
CA LEU A 206 13.54 9.03 -4.77
C LEU A 206 14.89 9.72 -5.03
N ILE A 207 15.89 8.97 -5.53
CA ILE A 207 17.22 9.51 -5.85
C ILE A 207 17.13 10.52 -7.01
N ASP A 208 16.37 10.19 -8.07
CA ASP A 208 16.18 11.12 -9.20
C ASP A 208 15.49 12.40 -8.75
N ASN A 209 14.53 12.30 -7.83
CA ASN A 209 13.87 13.47 -7.23
C ASN A 209 14.87 14.30 -6.40
N ALA A 210 15.69 13.65 -5.56
CA ALA A 210 16.72 14.28 -4.75
C ALA A 210 17.76 15.03 -5.61
N LEU A 211 18.26 14.40 -6.68
CA LEU A 211 19.22 15.00 -7.61
C LEU A 211 18.62 16.12 -8.47
N LYS A 212 17.33 16.09 -8.69
CA LYS A 212 16.62 17.08 -9.50
C LYS A 212 16.37 18.39 -8.75
N PHE A 213 16.03 18.32 -7.49
CA PHE A 213 15.72 19.48 -6.65
C PHE A 213 16.88 19.89 -5.74
N GLY A 214 17.77 18.95 -5.45
CA GLY A 214 19.05 19.15 -4.80
C GLY A 214 20.23 19.01 -5.78
N SER A 215 21.44 19.06 -5.26
CA SER A 215 22.68 18.81 -6.03
C SER A 215 23.31 17.46 -5.67
N GLN A 216 22.85 16.83 -4.60
CA GLN A 216 23.37 15.57 -4.07
C GLN A 216 22.24 14.77 -3.41
N ALA A 217 22.41 13.46 -3.36
CA ALA A 217 21.54 12.53 -2.65
C ALA A 217 22.36 11.62 -1.75
N GLU A 218 21.89 11.40 -0.53
CA GLU A 218 22.50 10.47 0.42
C GLU A 218 21.48 9.39 0.78
N ILE A 219 21.84 8.13 0.58
CA ILE A 219 21.04 6.97 0.97
C ILE A 219 21.55 6.49 2.31
N GLN A 220 20.70 6.44 3.32
CA GLN A 220 21.03 5.90 4.64
C GLN A 220 20.16 4.68 4.94
N LEU A 221 20.80 3.55 5.24
CA LEU A 221 20.09 2.36 5.71
C LEU A 221 20.16 2.31 7.24
N CYS A 222 19.00 2.35 7.90
CA CYS A 222 18.91 2.10 9.33
C CYS A 222 18.88 0.59 9.60
N ALA A 223 19.55 0.17 10.68
CA ALA A 223 19.56 -1.23 11.06
C ALA A 223 18.12 -1.76 11.19
N PRO A 224 17.83 -2.95 10.65
CA PRO A 224 16.54 -3.58 10.83
C PRO A 224 16.19 -3.71 12.31
N HIS A 225 14.99 -3.30 12.68
CA HIS A 225 14.49 -3.40 14.04
C HIS A 225 13.24 -4.28 14.04
N GLU A 226 13.28 -5.42 14.75
CA GLU A 226 12.23 -6.43 14.79
C GLU A 226 11.86 -6.91 13.36
N GLU A 227 10.70 -6.49 12.86
CA GLU A 227 10.17 -6.89 11.56
C GLU A 227 10.13 -5.72 10.55
N SER A 228 10.90 -4.66 10.77
CA SER A 228 10.90 -3.48 9.91
C SER A 228 12.29 -2.98 9.57
N VAL A 229 12.43 -2.42 8.40
CA VAL A 229 13.64 -1.73 7.94
C VAL A 229 13.28 -0.34 7.45
N THR A 230 14.15 0.63 7.71
CA THR A 230 13.96 2.02 7.29
C THR A 230 15.12 2.46 6.41
N ILE A 231 14.78 3.06 5.28
CA ILE A 231 15.73 3.63 4.32
C ILE A 231 15.40 5.10 4.15
N HIS A 232 16.39 5.97 4.32
CA HIS A 232 16.27 7.39 4.09
C HIS A 232 16.96 7.77 2.79
N VAL A 233 16.33 8.65 2.01
CA VAL A 233 16.95 9.33 0.89
C VAL A 233 16.92 10.82 1.21
N LEU A 234 18.12 11.37 1.47
CA LEU A 234 18.32 12.73 1.92
C LEU A 234 18.83 13.58 0.77
N ASP A 235 18.29 14.78 0.61
CA ASP A 235 18.80 15.77 -0.33
C ASP A 235 19.18 17.09 0.38
N ASN A 236 19.78 17.99 -0.38
CA ASN A 236 20.14 19.34 0.03
C ASN A 236 19.37 20.42 -0.74
N GLY A 237 18.19 20.08 -1.23
CA GLY A 237 17.31 20.99 -1.97
C GLY A 237 16.62 22.03 -1.09
N PRO A 238 15.67 22.79 -1.63
CA PRO A 238 14.96 23.83 -0.91
C PRO A 238 13.93 23.31 0.10
N GLY A 239 13.68 21.99 0.14
CA GLY A 239 12.56 21.40 0.89
C GLY A 239 11.21 21.66 0.23
N ILE A 240 10.13 21.32 0.95
CA ILE A 240 8.73 21.43 0.51
C ILE A 240 7.95 22.13 1.62
N PRO A 241 7.04 23.10 1.30
CA PRO A 241 6.15 23.66 2.31
C PRO A 241 5.42 22.59 3.11
N GLU A 242 5.35 22.72 4.44
CA GLU A 242 4.77 21.67 5.31
C GLU A 242 3.33 21.28 4.90
N GLU A 243 2.55 22.26 4.46
CA GLU A 243 1.18 22.07 3.97
C GLU A 243 1.09 21.27 2.65
N GLU A 244 2.19 21.20 1.88
CA GLU A 244 2.25 20.49 0.60
C GLU A 244 2.91 19.09 0.71
N LEU A 245 3.52 18.73 1.83
CA LEU A 245 4.23 17.45 2.01
C LEU A 245 3.36 16.22 1.74
N GLN A 246 2.06 16.30 2.01
CA GLN A 246 1.13 15.21 1.70
C GLN A 246 0.68 15.29 0.23
N ALA A 247 0.44 16.49 -0.27
CA ALA A 247 -0.07 16.69 -1.62
C ALA A 247 0.94 16.28 -2.70
N VAL A 248 2.25 16.42 -2.46
CA VAL A 248 3.29 16.00 -3.41
C VAL A 248 3.39 14.48 -3.60
N LEU A 249 2.73 13.69 -2.76
CA LEU A 249 2.60 12.24 -2.92
C LEU A 249 1.47 11.87 -3.89
N GLU A 250 0.56 12.81 -4.19
CA GLU A 250 -0.53 12.60 -5.15
C GLU A 250 -0.01 12.64 -6.60
N PRO A 251 -0.59 11.83 -7.49
CA PRO A 251 -0.20 11.82 -8.90
C PRO A 251 -0.38 13.20 -9.58
N PHE A 252 0.60 13.60 -10.39
CA PHE A 252 0.61 14.85 -11.16
C PHE A 252 0.67 16.13 -10.32
N TYR A 253 0.74 16.02 -9.00
CA TYR A 253 0.89 17.19 -8.15
C TYR A 253 2.31 17.77 -8.24
N ARG A 254 2.41 19.11 -8.22
CA ARG A 254 3.69 19.83 -8.28
C ARG A 254 3.58 21.11 -7.47
N VAL A 255 4.59 21.38 -6.63
CA VAL A 255 4.70 22.66 -5.90
C VAL A 255 4.81 23.81 -6.91
N GLU A 256 4.07 24.90 -6.70
CA GLU A 256 3.98 26.01 -7.69
C GLU A 256 5.34 26.62 -8.04
N SER A 257 6.26 26.73 -7.07
CA SER A 257 7.62 27.21 -7.27
C SER A 257 8.44 26.35 -8.25
N SER A 258 8.08 25.08 -8.45
CA SER A 258 8.75 24.14 -9.35
C SER A 258 8.18 24.12 -10.78
N ARG A 259 7.17 24.94 -11.08
CA ARG A 259 6.60 25.08 -12.43
C ARG A 259 7.56 25.75 -13.43
N ASN A 260 8.71 26.27 -12.98
CA ASN A 260 9.74 26.78 -13.86
C ASN A 260 10.18 25.70 -14.86
N ARG A 261 10.22 26.03 -16.14
CA ARG A 261 10.50 25.14 -17.28
C ARG A 261 11.84 24.41 -17.18
N HIS A 262 12.77 24.87 -16.34
CA HIS A 262 14.11 24.27 -16.16
C HIS A 262 14.13 23.04 -15.24
N THR A 263 13.16 22.86 -14.35
CA THR A 263 13.04 21.71 -13.45
C THR A 263 11.96 20.73 -13.90
N GLY A 264 11.88 20.47 -15.20
CA GLY A 264 10.89 19.59 -15.82
C GLY A 264 10.62 18.31 -15.00
N GLY A 265 9.38 17.79 -15.04
CA GLY A 265 8.99 16.55 -14.36
C GLY A 265 7.49 16.40 -14.35
N THR A 266 7.04 15.17 -14.35
CA THR A 266 5.64 14.79 -14.53
C THR A 266 4.81 14.88 -13.26
N GLY A 267 5.46 14.90 -12.08
CA GLY A 267 4.80 14.78 -10.78
C GLY A 267 4.35 13.34 -10.48
N LEU A 268 4.95 12.34 -11.12
CA LEU A 268 4.60 10.93 -10.94
C LEU A 268 5.61 10.14 -10.10
N GLY A 269 6.87 10.59 -9.98
CA GLY A 269 7.93 9.82 -9.32
C GLY A 269 7.61 9.48 -7.86
N LEU A 270 7.20 10.48 -7.05
CA LEU A 270 6.82 10.27 -5.65
C LEU A 270 5.54 9.42 -5.53
N ALA A 271 4.55 9.63 -6.39
CA ALA A 271 3.33 8.83 -6.43
C ALA A 271 3.62 7.36 -6.74
N ILE A 272 4.53 7.08 -7.71
CA ILE A 272 5.00 5.71 -8.01
C ILE A 272 5.68 5.10 -6.80
N ALA A 273 6.59 5.83 -6.14
CA ALA A 273 7.26 5.35 -4.95
C ALA A 273 6.27 5.04 -3.83
N THR A 274 5.31 5.93 -3.56
CA THR A 274 4.25 5.74 -2.56
C THR A 274 3.42 4.49 -2.83
N GLN A 275 2.99 4.30 -4.08
CA GLN A 275 2.20 3.15 -4.49
C GLN A 275 2.97 1.83 -4.32
N LEU A 276 4.24 1.78 -4.77
CA LEU A 276 5.09 0.59 -4.64
C LEU A 276 5.41 0.25 -3.18
N VAL A 277 5.70 1.26 -2.35
CA VAL A 277 5.92 1.08 -0.92
C VAL A 277 4.67 0.54 -0.24
N GLY A 278 3.48 1.06 -0.57
CA GLY A 278 2.20 0.56 -0.07
C GLY A 278 1.96 -0.91 -0.41
N GLN A 279 2.31 -1.34 -1.63
CA GLN A 279 2.21 -2.74 -2.07
C GLN A 279 3.19 -3.69 -1.37
N MET A 280 4.26 -3.14 -0.80
CA MET A 280 5.23 -3.88 0.02
C MET A 280 4.89 -3.84 1.52
N SER A 281 3.66 -3.42 1.87
CA SER A 281 3.20 -3.25 3.26
C SER A 281 4.04 -2.23 4.05
N GLY A 282 4.63 -1.28 3.35
CA GLY A 282 5.45 -0.20 3.90
C GLY A 282 4.72 1.15 3.94
N ALA A 283 5.47 2.18 4.31
CA ALA A 283 5.04 3.58 4.29
C ALA A 283 6.16 4.48 3.80
N LEU A 284 5.82 5.45 2.94
CA LEU A 284 6.70 6.55 2.55
C LEU A 284 6.27 7.81 3.31
N ARG A 285 7.22 8.47 3.96
CA ARG A 285 7.02 9.74 4.63
C ARG A 285 8.04 10.76 4.15
N LEU A 286 7.60 11.99 3.97
CA LEU A 286 8.47 13.11 3.63
C LEU A 286 8.55 14.06 4.80
N SER A 287 9.73 14.59 5.09
CA SER A 287 9.97 15.62 6.09
C SER A 287 11.10 16.56 5.66
N ASN A 288 10.97 17.84 6.01
CA ASN A 288 12.04 18.79 5.77
C ASN A 288 13.16 18.58 6.79
N ARG A 289 14.40 18.66 6.32
CA ARG A 289 15.58 18.56 7.19
C ARG A 289 15.85 19.90 7.87
N PRO A 290 16.27 19.93 9.15
CA PRO A 290 16.64 21.16 9.86
C PRO A 290 17.75 21.95 9.17
N GLU A 291 18.65 21.24 8.48
CA GLU A 291 19.82 21.79 7.79
C GLU A 291 19.49 22.24 6.35
N GLY A 292 18.25 22.10 5.93
CA GLY A 292 17.78 22.29 4.55
C GLY A 292 17.75 21.01 3.76
N GLY A 293 16.83 20.93 2.81
CA GLY A 293 16.57 19.73 2.00
C GLY A 293 15.39 18.90 2.50
N LEU A 294 15.18 17.77 1.83
CA LEU A 294 14.10 16.82 2.10
C LEU A 294 14.70 15.49 2.61
N ASP A 295 13.98 14.85 3.50
CA ASP A 295 14.17 13.46 3.91
C ASP A 295 12.97 12.65 3.42
N ALA A 296 13.21 11.72 2.50
CA ALA A 296 12.25 10.73 2.05
C ALA A 296 12.49 9.40 2.77
N CYS A 297 11.69 9.14 3.79
CA CYS A 297 11.80 7.99 4.68
C CYS A 297 10.89 6.85 4.20
N VAL A 298 11.47 5.73 3.76
CA VAL A 298 10.80 4.50 3.36
C VAL A 298 10.90 3.50 4.50
N THR A 299 9.77 3.10 5.06
CA THR A 299 9.69 2.03 6.06
C THR A 299 9.05 0.80 5.42
N LEU A 300 9.74 -0.34 5.40
CA LEU A 300 9.22 -1.62 4.94
C LEU A 300 9.02 -2.56 6.12
N ARG A 301 7.98 -3.40 6.08
CA ARG A 301 7.68 -4.38 7.11
C ARG A 301 7.82 -5.79 6.56
N GLN A 302 8.44 -6.65 7.36
CA GLN A 302 8.43 -8.09 7.14
C GLN A 302 7.04 -8.58 7.56
N THR A 303 6.14 -8.79 6.60
CA THR A 303 4.86 -9.44 6.88
C THR A 303 5.11 -10.93 6.79
N ASP A 304 4.79 -11.69 7.81
CA ASP A 304 4.81 -13.14 7.78
C ASP A 304 4.04 -13.67 6.57
N LEU A 305 4.62 -14.71 5.95
CA LEU A 305 4.08 -15.45 4.80
C LEU A 305 2.75 -16.12 5.11
#